data_7181d80d60dbd0bb8f59df4a6ad030f8
#
_entry.id   7181d80d60dbd0bb8f59df4a6ad030f8
#
_cell.length_a   1.000
_cell.length_b   1.000
_cell.length_c   1.000
_cell.angle_alpha   90.00
_cell.angle_beta   90.00
_cell.angle_gamma   90.00
#
_symmetry.space_group_name_H-M   'P 1'
#
loop_
_entity.id
_entity.type
_entity.pdbx_description
1 polymer ?
#
loop_
_entity_poly.entity_id
_entity_poly.type
_entity_poly.pdbx_seq_one_letter_code
_entity_poly.pdbx_strand_id
1 'polypeptide(L)'
;STKRTVKLSMNRFYVPFHTGLNNLWIDSSESHHIIHVKRLRIGDNIIVFNGTGDEFEAEIEDIEGNRVKVRINQQRIISKENIFGIDIAFAIPKGKRSHLLIQKCTELGVHKLIPINYARSVVKLKDDCSVKIEKWQKIAIEASKQCGRNTIAEIGNVVDFENILNTADSYDLPLFACSQSDSDNLKSTLQEHP
;
A
#
# COMPACT_ATOMS: atom_id res chain seq x y z
N SER A 1 2.96 41.20 -5.02
CA SER A 1 2.87 40.45 -3.77
C SER A 1 2.20 39.11 -4.03
N THR A 2 3.02 38.09 -4.39
CA THR A 2 2.54 36.75 -4.73
C THR A 2 2.24 36.01 -3.43
N LYS A 3 0.98 35.91 -3.06
CA LYS A 3 0.56 35.04 -1.95
C LYS A 3 0.88 33.58 -2.35
N ARG A 4 1.94 33.03 -1.79
CA ARG A 4 2.17 31.58 -1.75
C ARG A 4 1.00 30.95 -0.98
N THR A 5 0.03 30.44 -1.71
CA THR A 5 -1.01 29.57 -1.15
C THR A 5 -0.31 28.31 -0.70
N VAL A 6 -0.05 28.20 0.59
CA VAL A 6 0.36 26.94 1.20
C VAL A 6 -0.82 26.00 1.00
N LYS A 7 -0.71 25.10 0.03
CA LYS A 7 -1.69 24.03 -0.17
C LYS A 7 -1.56 23.12 1.05
N LEU A 8 -2.37 23.38 2.08
CA LEU A 8 -2.49 22.44 3.20
C LEU A 8 -2.80 21.07 2.59
N SER A 9 -1.91 20.11 2.86
CA SER A 9 -2.13 18.75 2.40
C SER A 9 -3.42 18.24 3.05
N MET A 10 -4.47 18.04 2.26
CA MET A 10 -5.72 17.46 2.75
C MET A 10 -5.43 16.09 3.37
N ASN A 11 -6.11 15.78 4.48
CA ASN A 11 -5.98 14.49 5.13
C ASN A 11 -6.50 13.39 4.20
N ARG A 12 -5.75 12.29 4.09
CA ARG A 12 -6.05 11.15 3.22
C ARG A 12 -6.49 9.96 4.04
N PHE A 13 -7.57 9.31 3.57
CA PHE A 13 -8.15 8.14 4.24
C PHE A 13 -8.39 7.02 3.22
N TYR A 14 -8.06 5.80 3.62
CA TYR A 14 -8.36 4.62 2.83
C TYR A 14 -9.78 4.14 3.12
N VAL A 15 -10.59 4.04 2.09
CA VAL A 15 -11.96 3.54 2.20
C VAL A 15 -12.20 2.57 1.04
N PRO A 16 -12.33 1.26 1.29
CA PRO A 16 -12.62 0.31 0.23
C PRO A 16 -14.07 0.51 -0.27
N PHE A 17 -14.21 1.01 -1.49
CA PHE A 17 -15.52 1.20 -2.12
C PHE A 17 -15.45 1.03 -3.64
N HIS A 18 -16.59 0.78 -4.25
CA HIS A 18 -16.74 0.80 -5.71
C HIS A 18 -17.02 2.23 -6.20
N THR A 19 -16.43 2.59 -7.34
CA THR A 19 -16.64 3.88 -7.98
C THR A 19 -18.10 4.08 -8.38
N GLY A 20 -18.55 5.34 -8.42
CA GLY A 20 -19.93 5.69 -8.79
C GLY A 20 -20.87 5.96 -7.62
N LEU A 21 -20.39 5.90 -6.38
CA LEU A 21 -21.17 6.29 -5.22
C LEU A 21 -21.03 7.79 -4.95
N ASN A 22 -22.15 8.48 -4.70
CA ASN A 22 -22.15 9.88 -4.33
C ASN A 22 -21.90 10.09 -2.83
N ASN A 23 -22.25 9.12 -2.00
CA ASN A 23 -22.11 9.17 -0.55
C ASN A 23 -21.54 7.84 -0.05
N LEU A 24 -20.66 7.93 0.96
CA LEU A 24 -20.01 6.77 1.59
C LEU A 24 -20.12 6.88 3.11
N TRP A 25 -20.32 5.73 3.76
CA TRP A 25 -20.07 5.59 5.18
C TRP A 25 -18.66 5.01 5.38
N ILE A 26 -17.85 5.74 6.15
CA ILE A 26 -16.48 5.30 6.49
C ILE A 26 -16.57 4.41 7.73
N ASP A 27 -15.82 3.29 7.69
CA ASP A 27 -15.78 2.31 8.77
C ASP A 27 -15.10 2.80 10.05
N SER A 28 -15.34 2.08 11.13
CA SER A 28 -14.99 2.48 12.51
C SER A 28 -13.52 2.86 12.72
N SER A 29 -12.56 2.19 12.07
CA SER A 29 -11.13 2.49 12.27
C SER A 29 -10.72 3.83 11.65
N GLU A 30 -11.11 4.09 10.41
CA GLU A 30 -10.82 5.36 9.74
C GLU A 30 -11.68 6.49 10.32
N SER A 31 -12.95 6.23 10.67
CA SER A 31 -13.80 7.20 11.36
C SER A 31 -13.22 7.64 12.70
N HIS A 32 -12.68 6.70 13.49
CA HIS A 32 -11.98 7.04 14.73
C HIS A 32 -10.77 7.96 14.45
N HIS A 33 -10.02 7.68 13.38
CA HIS A 33 -8.88 8.52 13.00
C HIS A 33 -9.33 9.93 12.58
N ILE A 34 -10.43 10.04 11.80
CA ILE A 34 -11.03 11.31 11.38
C ILE A 34 -11.44 12.13 12.61
N ILE A 35 -12.26 11.54 13.50
CA ILE A 35 -12.90 12.25 14.61
C ILE A 35 -11.90 12.56 15.74
N HIS A 36 -11.16 11.54 16.20
CA HIS A 36 -10.41 11.65 17.45
C HIS A 36 -8.94 12.02 17.25
N VAL A 37 -8.32 11.61 16.15
CA VAL A 37 -6.91 11.90 15.87
C VAL A 37 -6.77 13.18 15.07
N LYS A 38 -7.47 13.30 13.96
CA LYS A 38 -7.44 14.51 13.09
C LYS A 38 -8.40 15.60 13.55
N ARG A 39 -9.42 15.26 14.37
CA ARG A 39 -10.42 16.18 14.93
C ARG A 39 -11.17 16.96 13.85
N LEU A 40 -11.45 16.29 12.75
CA LEU A 40 -12.21 16.87 11.65
C LEU A 40 -13.72 16.94 12.00
N ARG A 41 -14.42 17.84 11.36
CA ARG A 41 -15.83 18.16 11.62
C ARG A 41 -16.65 18.11 10.35
N ILE A 42 -17.97 18.16 10.48
CA ILE A 42 -18.90 18.32 9.36
C ILE A 42 -18.53 19.59 8.59
N GLY A 43 -18.47 19.49 7.26
CA GLY A 43 -18.03 20.54 6.35
C GLY A 43 -16.54 20.51 6.00
N ASP A 44 -15.70 19.72 6.71
CA ASP A 44 -14.29 19.60 6.38
C ASP A 44 -14.09 18.75 5.11
N ASN A 45 -13.11 19.16 4.29
CA ASN A 45 -12.74 18.44 3.08
C ASN A 45 -11.63 17.46 3.36
N ILE A 46 -11.75 16.26 2.80
CA ILE A 46 -10.79 15.16 2.90
C ILE A 46 -10.56 14.55 1.53
N ILE A 47 -9.49 13.75 1.45
CA ILE A 47 -9.25 12.85 0.33
C ILE A 47 -9.63 11.44 0.76
N VAL A 48 -10.42 10.75 -0.05
CA VAL A 48 -10.65 9.32 0.08
C VAL A 48 -10.09 8.60 -1.13
N PHE A 49 -9.48 7.43 -0.93
CA PHE A 49 -9.00 6.59 -2.01
C PHE A 49 -9.37 5.13 -1.76
N ASN A 50 -9.63 4.39 -2.84
CA ASN A 50 -10.19 3.04 -2.73
C ASN A 50 -9.13 1.91 -2.72
N GLY A 51 -7.85 2.24 -2.90
CA GLY A 51 -6.76 1.27 -2.95
C GLY A 51 -6.54 0.61 -4.31
N THR A 52 -7.36 0.93 -5.31
CA THR A 52 -7.29 0.37 -6.66
C THR A 52 -6.86 1.39 -7.72
N GLY A 53 -6.43 2.58 -7.30
CA GLY A 53 -5.91 3.64 -8.16
C GLY A 53 -6.76 4.91 -8.15
N ASP A 54 -8.00 4.86 -7.66
CA ASP A 54 -8.89 6.02 -7.66
C ASP A 54 -8.78 6.84 -6.39
N GLU A 55 -8.84 8.15 -6.56
CA GLU A 55 -8.81 9.14 -5.49
C GLU A 55 -9.92 10.16 -5.70
N PHE A 56 -10.56 10.57 -4.61
CA PHE A 56 -11.69 11.49 -4.64
C PHE A 56 -11.55 12.57 -3.59
N GLU A 57 -11.97 13.79 -3.93
CA GLU A 57 -12.25 14.83 -2.96
C GLU A 57 -13.64 14.60 -2.38
N ALA A 58 -13.73 14.63 -1.06
CA ALA A 58 -14.97 14.41 -0.34
C ALA A 58 -15.12 15.42 0.79
N GLU A 59 -16.35 15.70 1.17
CA GLU A 59 -16.73 16.56 2.29
C GLU A 59 -17.41 15.70 3.36
N ILE A 60 -17.07 15.92 4.62
CA ILE A 60 -17.75 15.28 5.75
C ILE A 60 -19.16 15.84 5.84
N GLU A 61 -20.16 15.01 5.55
CA GLU A 61 -21.57 15.39 5.53
C GLU A 61 -22.24 15.17 6.88
N ASP A 62 -21.88 14.08 7.58
CA ASP A 62 -22.48 13.72 8.86
C ASP A 62 -21.53 12.88 9.73
N ILE A 63 -21.77 12.91 11.04
CA ILE A 63 -21.03 12.11 12.03
C ILE A 63 -22.05 11.50 13.00
N GLU A 64 -22.26 10.19 12.89
CA GLU A 64 -23.13 9.42 13.77
C GLU A 64 -22.31 8.48 14.67
N GLY A 65 -22.15 8.87 15.92
CA GLY A 65 -21.34 8.10 16.88
C GLY A 65 -19.88 7.93 16.40
N ASN A 66 -19.50 6.71 16.05
CA ASN A 66 -18.17 6.39 15.51
C ASN A 66 -18.16 6.16 13.99
N ARG A 67 -19.16 6.64 13.27
CA ARG A 67 -19.25 6.54 11.81
C ARG A 67 -19.26 7.92 11.17
N VAL A 68 -18.53 8.06 10.09
CA VAL A 68 -18.47 9.32 9.33
C VAL A 68 -19.09 9.08 7.96
N LYS A 69 -20.05 9.93 7.60
CA LYS A 69 -20.61 9.97 6.25
C LYS A 69 -19.91 11.06 5.46
N VAL A 70 -19.47 10.71 4.25
CA VAL A 70 -18.86 11.67 3.35
C VAL A 70 -19.60 11.73 2.03
N ARG A 71 -19.68 12.92 1.45
CA ARG A 71 -20.18 13.16 0.12
C ARG A 71 -19.00 13.32 -0.82
N ILE A 72 -18.99 12.53 -1.91
CA ILE A 72 -17.99 12.63 -2.97
C ILE A 72 -18.28 13.88 -3.81
N ASN A 73 -17.31 14.77 -3.89
CA ASN A 73 -17.42 16.01 -4.69
C ASN A 73 -16.90 15.81 -6.10
N GLN A 74 -15.68 15.22 -6.25
CA GLN A 74 -15.09 14.96 -7.56
C GLN A 74 -14.03 13.87 -7.51
N GLN A 75 -13.88 13.16 -8.60
CA GLN A 75 -12.74 12.25 -8.81
C GLN A 75 -11.50 13.07 -9.19
N ARG A 76 -10.37 12.70 -8.61
CA ARG A 76 -9.07 13.28 -8.94
C ARG A 76 -8.29 12.28 -9.80
N ILE A 77 -7.93 12.69 -11.00
CA ILE A 77 -7.11 11.87 -11.90
C ILE A 77 -5.64 12.20 -11.62
N ILE A 78 -5.05 11.51 -10.64
CA ILE A 78 -3.63 11.64 -10.30
C ILE A 78 -3.05 10.23 -10.27
N SER A 79 -2.23 9.90 -11.26
CA SER A 79 -1.45 8.67 -11.22
C SER A 79 -0.07 8.96 -10.64
N LYS A 80 0.26 8.27 -9.55
CA LYS A 80 1.60 8.20 -8.96
C LYS A 80 2.15 6.78 -9.02
N GLU A 81 1.47 5.94 -9.78
CA GLU A 81 1.80 4.53 -9.86
C GLU A 81 2.91 4.29 -10.89
N ASN A 82 3.73 3.30 -10.63
CA ASN A 82 4.73 2.84 -11.58
C ASN A 82 4.04 2.28 -12.84
N ILE A 83 4.69 2.46 -13.98
CA ILE A 83 4.22 1.89 -15.26
C ILE A 83 4.29 0.36 -15.21
N PHE A 84 5.26 -0.19 -14.47
CA PHE A 84 5.50 -1.63 -14.34
C PHE A 84 5.00 -2.14 -12.99
N GLY A 85 4.38 -3.32 -12.99
CA GLY A 85 4.08 -4.07 -11.76
C GLY A 85 5.35 -4.73 -11.23
N ILE A 86 5.80 -4.34 -10.04
CA ILE A 86 6.97 -4.94 -9.39
C ILE A 86 6.48 -5.79 -8.22
N ASP A 87 6.73 -7.08 -8.28
CA ASP A 87 6.48 -8.01 -7.18
C ASP A 87 7.80 -8.37 -6.50
N ILE A 88 7.82 -8.35 -5.18
CA ILE A 88 9.01 -8.68 -4.39
C ILE A 88 8.72 -9.89 -3.50
N ALA A 89 9.40 -10.99 -3.80
CA ALA A 89 9.46 -12.16 -2.94
C ALA A 89 10.61 -12.00 -1.94
N PHE A 90 10.34 -12.12 -0.63
CA PHE A 90 11.34 -11.83 0.40
C PHE A 90 11.34 -12.84 1.55
N ALA A 91 12.53 -13.21 2.01
CA ALA A 91 12.69 -13.96 3.26
C ALA A 91 12.30 -13.07 4.45
N ILE A 92 11.51 -13.60 5.37
CA ILE A 92 10.92 -12.83 6.47
C ILE A 92 12.00 -12.40 7.47
N PRO A 93 12.28 -11.09 7.59
CA PRO A 93 13.28 -10.61 8.52
C PRO A 93 12.77 -10.63 9.97
N LYS A 94 13.69 -10.69 10.94
CA LYS A 94 13.35 -10.63 12.36
C LYS A 94 12.83 -9.26 12.80
N GLY A 95 11.86 -9.28 13.69
CA GLY A 95 11.40 -8.10 14.45
C GLY A 95 10.86 -6.97 13.57
N LYS A 96 11.25 -5.75 13.89
CA LYS A 96 10.74 -4.53 13.22
C LYS A 96 11.25 -4.34 11.78
N ARG A 97 12.22 -5.14 11.31
CA ARG A 97 12.75 -5.01 9.94
C ARG A 97 11.72 -5.34 8.87
N SER A 98 10.79 -6.27 9.15
CA SER A 98 9.68 -6.55 8.23
C SER A 98 8.76 -5.35 8.03
N HIS A 99 8.50 -4.57 9.10
CA HIS A 99 7.71 -3.33 9.01
C HIS A 99 8.39 -2.31 8.08
N LEU A 100 9.70 -2.09 8.29
CA LEU A 100 10.47 -1.16 7.46
C LEU A 100 10.50 -1.59 6.00
N LEU A 101 10.68 -2.89 5.72
CA LEU A 101 10.67 -3.44 4.38
C LEU A 101 9.33 -3.15 3.69
N ILE A 102 8.21 -3.53 4.32
CA ILE A 102 6.87 -3.35 3.76
C ILE A 102 6.59 -1.86 3.53
N GLN A 103 6.87 -1.01 4.51
CA GLN A 103 6.72 0.43 4.38
C GLN A 103 7.49 0.97 3.18
N LYS A 104 8.79 0.68 3.07
CA LYS A 104 9.65 1.23 2.01
C LYS A 104 9.31 0.66 0.64
N CYS A 105 9.00 -0.61 0.53
CA CYS A 105 8.55 -1.20 -0.74
C CYS A 105 7.23 -0.55 -1.20
N THR A 106 6.29 -0.33 -0.28
CA THR A 106 5.04 0.37 -0.60
C THR A 106 5.31 1.81 -1.06
N GLU A 107 6.14 2.57 -0.35
CA GLU A 107 6.52 3.94 -0.72
C GLU A 107 7.18 4.00 -2.12
N LEU A 108 7.96 2.98 -2.49
CA LEU A 108 8.65 2.87 -3.78
C LEU A 108 7.77 2.34 -4.92
N GLY A 109 6.54 1.93 -4.64
CA GLY A 109 5.64 1.56 -5.70
C GLY A 109 5.55 0.06 -6.01
N VAL A 110 5.99 -0.80 -5.10
CA VAL A 110 5.82 -2.24 -5.24
C VAL A 110 4.34 -2.59 -5.33
N HIS A 111 3.99 -3.48 -6.26
CA HIS A 111 2.64 -3.96 -6.47
C HIS A 111 2.29 -5.07 -5.47
N LYS A 112 3.18 -6.07 -5.34
CA LYS A 112 2.95 -7.21 -4.45
C LYS A 112 4.19 -7.59 -3.65
N LEU A 113 3.98 -7.95 -2.38
CA LEU A 113 4.99 -8.42 -1.45
C LEU A 113 4.68 -9.85 -1.05
N ILE A 114 5.56 -10.80 -1.39
CA ILE A 114 5.36 -12.23 -1.20
C ILE A 114 6.33 -12.74 -0.13
N PRO A 115 5.86 -13.00 1.10
CA PRO A 115 6.72 -13.55 2.15
C PRO A 115 7.10 -15.00 1.84
N ILE A 116 8.39 -15.34 1.99
CA ILE A 116 8.89 -16.68 1.70
C ILE A 116 9.39 -17.36 2.97
N ASN A 117 9.01 -18.63 3.15
CA ASN A 117 9.67 -19.55 4.04
C ASN A 117 10.92 -20.12 3.35
N TYR A 118 12.08 -19.65 3.75
CA TYR A 118 13.34 -20.18 3.28
C TYR A 118 13.84 -21.31 4.19
N ALA A 119 14.51 -22.32 3.63
CA ALA A 119 15.04 -23.46 4.40
C ALA A 119 15.93 -23.02 5.57
N ARG A 120 16.73 -21.97 5.38
CA ARG A 120 17.64 -21.39 6.37
C ARG A 120 17.11 -20.11 7.02
N SER A 121 15.83 -19.78 6.86
CA SER A 121 15.23 -18.63 7.53
C SER A 121 15.17 -18.83 9.03
N VAL A 122 15.58 -17.82 9.76
CA VAL A 122 15.47 -17.79 11.23
C VAL A 122 14.01 -17.66 11.67
N VAL A 123 13.16 -17.03 10.86
CA VAL A 123 11.72 -16.90 11.08
C VAL A 123 11.01 -17.77 10.07
N LYS A 124 10.41 -18.85 10.55
CA LYS A 124 9.45 -19.65 9.78
C LYS A 124 8.05 -19.34 10.31
N LEU A 125 7.16 -18.99 9.43
CA LEU A 125 5.75 -18.87 9.77
C LEU A 125 5.10 -20.22 9.53
N LYS A 126 4.38 -20.70 10.56
CA LYS A 126 3.55 -21.90 10.50
C LYS A 126 2.17 -21.56 9.93
N ASP A 127 1.34 -22.56 9.75
CA ASP A 127 0.11 -22.58 8.93
C ASP A 127 -0.92 -21.47 9.18
N ASP A 128 -0.93 -20.78 10.32
CA ASP A 128 -1.82 -19.61 10.54
C ASP A 128 -1.02 -18.32 10.65
N CYS A 129 -0.77 -17.71 9.49
CA CYS A 129 -0.07 -16.42 9.39
C CYS A 129 -1.01 -15.24 9.17
N SER A 130 -2.32 -15.45 9.16
CA SER A 130 -3.35 -14.45 8.84
C SER A 130 -3.18 -13.17 9.63
N VAL A 131 -3.06 -13.26 10.96
CA VAL A 131 -2.86 -12.10 11.85
C VAL A 131 -1.62 -11.28 11.49
N LYS A 132 -0.56 -11.93 11.02
CA LYS A 132 0.68 -11.24 10.66
C LYS A 132 0.56 -10.57 9.30
N ILE A 133 -0.07 -11.25 8.34
CA ILE A 133 -0.38 -10.69 7.02
C ILE A 133 -1.30 -9.47 7.16
N GLU A 134 -2.35 -9.57 7.97
CA GLU A 134 -3.23 -8.42 8.26
C GLU A 134 -2.48 -7.23 8.86
N LYS A 135 -1.55 -7.47 9.79
CA LYS A 135 -0.70 -6.41 10.34
C LYS A 135 0.17 -5.77 9.26
N TRP A 136 0.74 -6.55 8.37
CA TRP A 136 1.54 -6.06 7.27
C TRP A 136 0.70 -5.30 6.25
N GLN A 137 -0.52 -5.77 5.96
CA GLN A 137 -1.46 -5.06 5.10
C GLN A 137 -1.82 -3.67 5.69
N LYS A 138 -2.01 -3.57 7.01
CA LYS A 138 -2.21 -2.27 7.67
C LYS A 138 -1.01 -1.33 7.51
N ILE A 139 0.22 -1.86 7.55
CA ILE A 139 1.43 -1.05 7.31
C ILE A 139 1.45 -0.54 5.86
N ALA A 140 1.10 -1.38 4.87
CA ALA A 140 1.01 -0.98 3.47
C ALA A 140 -0.04 0.13 3.27
N ILE A 141 -1.22 0.00 3.89
CA ILE A 141 -2.27 1.02 3.86
C ILE A 141 -1.75 2.36 4.43
N GLU A 142 -1.16 2.34 5.62
CA GLU A 142 -0.63 3.56 6.23
C GLU A 142 0.50 4.20 5.42
N ALA A 143 1.39 3.38 4.84
CA ALA A 143 2.44 3.85 3.95
C ALA A 143 1.86 4.51 2.68
N SER A 144 0.83 3.92 2.06
CA SER A 144 0.14 4.49 0.89
C SER A 144 -0.52 5.83 1.21
N LYS A 145 -1.17 5.93 2.40
CA LYS A 145 -1.74 7.20 2.89
C LYS A 145 -0.68 8.30 2.98
N GLN A 146 0.50 7.97 3.52
CA GLN A 146 1.59 8.93 3.75
C GLN A 146 2.30 9.35 2.45
N CYS A 147 2.62 8.41 1.58
CA CYS A 147 3.32 8.72 0.33
C CYS A 147 2.40 9.25 -0.78
N GLY A 148 1.08 9.15 -0.58
CA GLY A 148 0.06 9.66 -1.50
C GLY A 148 -0.19 8.74 -2.69
N ARG A 149 0.10 7.43 -2.58
CA ARG A 149 -0.30 6.43 -3.57
C ARG A 149 -1.78 6.11 -3.45
N ASN A 150 -2.40 5.78 -4.57
CA ASN A 150 -3.81 5.42 -4.64
C ASN A 150 -4.02 3.90 -4.75
N THR A 151 -2.96 3.15 -5.06
CA THR A 151 -2.93 1.69 -4.95
C THR A 151 -2.28 1.26 -3.63
N ILE A 152 -2.72 0.14 -3.12
CA ILE A 152 -2.15 -0.47 -1.91
C ILE A 152 -1.39 -1.72 -2.34
N ALA A 153 -0.12 -1.84 -1.92
CA ALA A 153 0.66 -3.04 -2.15
C ALA A 153 -0.05 -4.26 -1.53
N GLU A 154 -0.24 -5.30 -2.33
CA GLU A 154 -0.80 -6.57 -1.86
C GLU A 154 0.21 -7.31 -1.01
N ILE A 155 -0.19 -7.81 0.15
CA ILE A 155 0.61 -8.73 0.93
C ILE A 155 0.11 -10.15 0.63
N GLY A 156 0.91 -10.90 -0.12
CA GLY A 156 0.61 -12.28 -0.47
C GLY A 156 0.68 -13.24 0.71
N ASN A 157 0.13 -14.42 0.51
CA ASN A 157 0.31 -15.51 1.46
C ASN A 157 1.77 -15.93 1.57
N VAL A 158 2.12 -16.51 2.72
CA VAL A 158 3.45 -17.11 2.90
C VAL A 158 3.57 -18.36 2.03
N VAL A 159 4.62 -18.42 1.24
CA VAL A 159 4.88 -19.55 0.34
C VAL A 159 6.28 -20.09 0.57
N ASP A 160 6.53 -21.32 0.16
CA ASP A 160 7.86 -21.89 0.12
C ASP A 160 8.63 -21.41 -1.11
N PHE A 161 9.94 -21.36 -1.03
CA PHE A 161 10.79 -20.87 -2.11
C PHE A 161 10.60 -21.62 -3.44
N GLU A 162 10.41 -22.92 -3.39
CA GLU A 162 10.14 -23.75 -4.56
C GLU A 162 8.87 -23.31 -5.31
N ASN A 163 7.84 -22.90 -4.57
CA ASN A 163 6.61 -22.41 -5.17
C ASN A 163 6.84 -21.08 -5.93
N ILE A 164 7.72 -20.22 -5.43
CA ILE A 164 8.08 -18.98 -6.16
C ILE A 164 8.84 -19.31 -7.44
N LEU A 165 9.79 -20.25 -7.40
CA LEU A 165 10.50 -20.68 -8.61
C LEU A 165 9.56 -21.21 -9.69
N ASN A 166 8.53 -21.97 -9.30
CA ASN A 166 7.54 -22.51 -10.23
C ASN A 166 6.64 -21.43 -10.87
N THR A 167 6.61 -20.23 -10.30
CA THR A 167 5.86 -19.09 -10.85
C THR A 167 6.75 -18.10 -11.63
N ALA A 168 8.06 -18.32 -11.67
CA ALA A 168 9.00 -17.39 -12.29
C ALA A 168 8.66 -17.12 -13.76
N ASP A 169 8.27 -18.13 -14.52
CA ASP A 169 7.93 -18.01 -15.95
C ASP A 169 6.66 -17.16 -16.21
N SER A 170 5.92 -16.80 -15.18
CA SER A 170 4.76 -15.90 -15.30
C SER A 170 5.13 -14.41 -15.25
N TYR A 171 6.40 -14.08 -14.99
CA TYR A 171 6.93 -12.72 -14.95
C TYR A 171 7.73 -12.42 -16.22
N ASP A 172 7.62 -11.21 -16.72
CA ASP A 172 8.40 -10.75 -17.89
C ASP A 172 9.90 -10.74 -17.59
N LEU A 173 10.30 -10.41 -16.36
CA LEU A 173 11.68 -10.37 -15.93
C LEU A 173 11.81 -10.90 -14.48
N PRO A 174 11.97 -12.21 -14.30
CA PRO A 174 12.25 -12.77 -12.98
C PRO A 174 13.73 -12.54 -12.61
N LEU A 175 13.98 -11.92 -11.46
CA LEU A 175 15.32 -11.61 -10.97
C LEU A 175 15.55 -12.24 -9.59
N PHE A 176 16.73 -12.80 -9.41
CA PHE A 176 17.18 -13.33 -8.11
C PHE A 176 18.35 -12.51 -7.57
N ALA A 177 18.13 -11.81 -6.46
CA ALA A 177 19.20 -11.06 -5.81
C ALA A 177 20.11 -11.97 -5.01
N CYS A 178 21.37 -12.09 -5.40
CA CYS A 178 22.39 -12.85 -4.69
C CYS A 178 23.62 -11.98 -4.37
N SER A 179 24.42 -12.44 -3.41
CA SER A 179 25.65 -11.74 -2.98
C SER A 179 26.92 -12.37 -3.52
N GLN A 180 26.82 -13.21 -4.55
CA GLN A 180 27.97 -13.87 -5.16
C GLN A 180 28.71 -12.93 -6.12
N SER A 181 30.04 -13.09 -6.22
CA SER A 181 30.90 -12.22 -7.05
C SER A 181 30.60 -12.31 -8.55
N ASP A 182 30.02 -13.43 -8.99
CA ASP A 182 29.77 -13.72 -10.40
C ASP A 182 28.34 -13.35 -10.84
N SER A 183 27.62 -12.56 -10.01
CA SER A 183 26.29 -12.08 -10.35
C SER A 183 26.35 -10.84 -11.22
N ASP A 184 25.43 -10.75 -12.19
CA ASP A 184 25.27 -9.58 -13.03
C ASP A 184 24.83 -8.35 -12.21
N ASN A 185 25.21 -7.18 -12.66
CA ASN A 185 24.80 -5.96 -12.03
C ASN A 185 23.35 -5.64 -12.43
N LEU A 186 22.46 -5.41 -11.44
CA LEU A 186 21.05 -5.12 -11.67
C LEU A 186 20.83 -4.01 -12.71
N LYS A 187 21.68 -2.96 -12.71
CA LYS A 187 21.53 -1.85 -13.65
C LYS A 187 21.80 -2.28 -15.09
N SER A 188 22.82 -3.11 -15.33
CA SER A 188 23.11 -3.64 -16.67
C SER A 188 21.99 -4.57 -17.13
N THR A 189 21.54 -5.47 -16.26
CA THR A 189 20.42 -6.38 -16.57
C THR A 189 19.15 -5.61 -16.96
N LEU A 190 18.79 -4.56 -16.24
CA LEU A 190 17.62 -3.74 -16.57
C LEU A 190 17.79 -2.92 -17.86
N GLN A 191 19.03 -2.63 -18.28
CA GLN A 191 19.28 -1.94 -19.57
C GLN A 191 19.15 -2.88 -20.78
N GLU A 192 19.36 -4.17 -20.58
CA GLU A 192 19.21 -5.21 -21.60
C GLU A 192 17.73 -5.61 -21.82
N HIS A 193 16.88 -5.28 -20.85
CA HIS A 193 15.43 -5.58 -20.85
C HIS A 193 14.64 -4.27 -20.65
N PRO A 194 14.59 -3.38 -21.67
CA PRO A 194 13.96 -2.06 -21.60
C PRO A 194 12.43 -2.11 -21.55
#